data_191aab71f38d7b24f52f65efa5891dd2
#
_entry.id   191aab71f38d7b24f52f65efa5891dd2
#
_cell.length_a   1.000
_cell.length_b   1.000
_cell.length_c   1.000
_cell.angle_alpha   90.00
_cell.angle_beta   90.00
_cell.angle_gamma   90.00
#
_symmetry.space_group_name_H-M   'P 1'
#
loop_
_entity.id
_entity.type
_entity.pdbx_description
1 polymer ?
#
loop_
_entity_poly.entity_id
_entity_poly.type
_entity_poly.pdbx_seq_one_letter_code
_entity_poly.pdbx_strand_id
1 'polypeptide(L)'
;AMKPMKKLTALALACALGLSACAGPGGASSHSAPRQDFTSVPPGAGSTQEGAPAQAMRYRSMWFSYLEWPMLDTSSAEAFTASVDTVLDHCVSLGLNCITVQVRPFADATYESGLFPWSHVVTGTQGQAPGFDPLEIMVEEAHERGLRLEAWLNPYRVRNSATNAELSAENPATAMLKTGDAIQYNGAITYNPASKKAQQLIVDGVREIVENYDVDGIHFDDYFYPTTDVAFDAASYAQYQTGGGTMSLTDWRRENVNQLVRAVHAAVKETDPEVVFGISPQGNMENNYDKQFIDVEAWLTEDGYIDYICPQIYFGFDNSTYPYAETVEAWSDLIENDVQLYIGLSPYKIGTEDTYAGSGRWEWANSGDILARQVDTARQAEHYKGFSLFRYDSVFQPQSGVKAAVQEEIDSLKQVL
;
A
#
# COMPACT_ATOMS: atom_id res chain seq x y z
N ALA A 1 27.47 -28.43 -25.91
CA ALA A 1 26.11 -28.31 -26.39
C ALA A 1 25.24 -27.88 -25.21
N MET A 2 24.96 -26.58 -25.13
CA MET A 2 24.09 -25.98 -24.09
C MET A 2 22.63 -26.06 -24.55
N LYS A 3 21.77 -26.61 -23.71
CA LYS A 3 20.32 -26.60 -23.91
C LYS A 3 19.76 -25.22 -23.56
N PRO A 4 18.76 -24.71 -24.29
CA PRO A 4 18.18 -23.41 -24.00
C PRO A 4 17.26 -23.45 -22.78
N MET A 5 17.44 -22.48 -21.88
CA MET A 5 16.55 -22.22 -20.75
C MET A 5 15.19 -21.71 -21.24
N LYS A 6 14.14 -22.36 -20.79
CA LYS A 6 12.76 -21.96 -21.04
C LYS A 6 12.44 -20.68 -20.23
N LYS A 7 11.98 -19.65 -20.93
CA LYS A 7 11.40 -18.44 -20.33
C LYS A 7 10.15 -18.83 -19.55
N LEU A 8 10.15 -18.65 -18.23
CA LEU A 8 8.92 -18.70 -17.44
C LEU A 8 8.26 -17.32 -17.46
N THR A 9 7.09 -17.29 -18.05
CA THR A 9 6.20 -16.14 -18.07
C THR A 9 5.49 -16.08 -16.72
N ALA A 10 5.63 -14.98 -16.01
CA ALA A 10 4.86 -14.71 -14.80
C ALA A 10 3.39 -14.45 -15.18
N LEU A 11 2.50 -15.29 -14.71
CA LEU A 11 1.05 -15.17 -14.89
C LEU A 11 0.49 -14.27 -13.78
N ALA A 12 0.20 -13.02 -14.12
CA ALA A 12 -0.57 -12.14 -13.25
C ALA A 12 -2.06 -12.55 -13.33
N LEU A 13 -2.62 -12.97 -12.22
CA LEU A 13 -4.03 -13.36 -12.13
C LEU A 13 -4.90 -12.09 -12.10
N ALA A 14 -5.52 -11.77 -13.24
CA ALA A 14 -6.53 -10.73 -13.34
C ALA A 14 -7.92 -11.34 -13.15
N CYS A 15 -8.64 -10.93 -12.10
CA CYS A 15 -10.08 -11.15 -11.99
C CYS A 15 -10.80 -9.84 -12.30
N ALA A 16 -11.53 -9.84 -13.41
CA ALA A 16 -12.45 -8.79 -13.78
C ALA A 16 -13.87 -9.21 -13.43
N LEU A 17 -14.67 -8.32 -12.86
CA LEU A 17 -16.14 -8.29 -13.03
C LEU A 17 -16.67 -6.90 -12.63
N GLY A 18 -17.61 -6.44 -13.37
CA GLY A 18 -18.10 -5.13 -13.53
C GLY A 18 -19.56 -4.86 -13.17
N LEU A 19 -19.88 -3.58 -13.15
CA LEU A 19 -21.13 -2.84 -13.41
C LEU A 19 -22.22 -2.87 -12.31
N SER A 20 -22.92 -1.83 -11.97
CA SER A 20 -23.44 -0.59 -12.55
C SER A 20 -24.16 0.28 -11.51
N ALA A 21 -24.01 1.46 -11.54
CA ALA A 21 -24.50 2.84 -11.52
C ALA A 21 -25.82 3.21 -10.78
N CYS A 22 -25.87 4.34 -10.09
CA CYS A 22 -26.58 5.58 -10.31
C CYS A 22 -26.78 6.46 -9.06
N ALA A 23 -26.84 7.73 -9.25
CA ALA A 23 -26.38 8.94 -8.60
C ALA A 23 -27.37 9.71 -7.69
N GLY A 24 -26.82 10.71 -6.94
CA GLY A 24 -27.28 12.06 -6.66
C GLY A 24 -27.53 12.48 -5.21
N PRO A 25 -27.60 13.82 -4.87
CA PRO A 25 -26.47 14.55 -4.31
C PRO A 25 -26.70 15.21 -2.92
N GLY A 26 -25.64 15.66 -2.30
CA GLY A 26 -25.54 16.95 -1.64
C GLY A 26 -25.28 17.09 -0.14
N GLY A 27 -24.21 17.81 0.21
CA GLY A 27 -24.14 18.71 1.33
C GLY A 27 -23.16 18.36 2.46
N ALA A 28 -22.03 19.04 2.48
CA ALA A 28 -20.95 18.91 3.47
C ALA A 28 -21.18 19.76 4.73
N SER A 29 -20.72 19.27 5.87
CA SER A 29 -20.34 20.11 7.01
C SER A 29 -19.20 19.40 7.79
N SER A 30 -18.08 20.09 7.92
CA SER A 30 -16.85 19.60 8.53
C SER A 30 -16.85 19.81 10.04
N HIS A 31 -16.55 18.77 10.81
CA HIS A 31 -16.06 18.88 12.18
C HIS A 31 -14.93 17.86 12.38
N SER A 32 -13.72 18.34 12.55
CA SER A 32 -12.53 17.53 12.81
C SER A 32 -12.49 17.05 14.26
N ALA A 33 -12.38 15.74 14.43
CA ALA A 33 -12.04 15.12 15.73
C ALA A 33 -10.50 15.06 15.90
N PRO A 34 -9.98 15.08 17.14
CA PRO A 34 -8.54 15.08 17.37
C PRO A 34 -7.88 13.76 16.99
N ARG A 35 -6.74 13.85 16.33
CA ARG A 35 -5.87 12.71 15.99
C ARG A 35 -5.39 11.97 17.24
N GLN A 36 -5.38 10.66 17.19
CA GLN A 36 -4.80 9.84 18.26
C GLN A 36 -3.34 9.52 17.93
N ASP A 37 -2.45 9.87 18.86
CA ASP A 37 -1.04 9.53 18.79
C ASP A 37 -0.81 8.09 19.26
N PHE A 38 -0.08 7.29 18.50
CA PHE A 38 0.31 5.93 18.91
C PHE A 38 1.22 5.90 20.13
N THR A 39 1.70 7.04 20.59
CA THR A 39 2.55 7.17 21.78
C THR A 39 1.79 7.57 23.03
N SER A 40 0.49 7.96 22.93
CA SER A 40 -0.29 8.44 24.07
C SER A 40 -1.36 7.44 24.52
N VAL A 41 -1.34 7.13 25.81
CA VAL A 41 -2.38 6.38 26.51
C VAL A 41 -3.50 7.37 26.90
N PRO A 42 -4.80 7.05 26.69
CA PRO A 42 -5.88 7.93 27.15
C PRO A 42 -5.86 8.07 28.68
N PRO A 43 -6.08 9.27 29.26
CA PRO A 43 -6.19 9.43 30.68
C PRO A 43 -7.56 8.94 31.17
N GLY A 44 -7.58 7.77 31.78
CA GLY A 44 -8.80 7.19 32.36
C GLY A 44 -8.52 6.38 33.62
N ALA A 45 -8.88 6.95 34.77
CA ALA A 45 -9.11 6.36 36.09
C ALA A 45 -7.93 5.68 36.80
N GLY A 46 -7.51 6.34 37.88
CA GLY A 46 -6.43 5.93 38.79
C GLY A 46 -6.62 4.60 39.48
N SER A 47 -5.54 3.86 39.48
CA SER A 47 -5.11 3.03 40.61
C SER A 47 -3.58 2.97 40.57
N THR A 48 -2.97 3.37 41.71
CA THR A 48 -1.53 3.32 41.95
C THR A 48 -1.04 1.89 41.96
N GLN A 49 -0.40 1.46 40.86
CA GLN A 49 0.64 0.43 40.86
C GLN A 49 1.78 0.99 40.02
N GLU A 50 2.97 1.07 40.60
CA GLU A 50 4.20 1.28 39.85
C GLU A 50 4.33 0.11 38.87
N GLY A 51 3.82 0.33 37.66
CA GLY A 51 3.88 -0.61 36.54
C GLY A 51 5.00 -0.22 35.58
N ALA A 52 5.59 -1.22 34.97
CA ALA A 52 6.52 -1.10 33.85
C ALA A 52 6.04 -0.06 32.84
N PRO A 53 6.94 0.64 32.11
CA PRO A 53 6.55 1.67 31.15
C PRO A 53 5.51 1.10 30.19
N ALA A 54 4.40 1.83 30.02
CA ALA A 54 3.32 1.44 29.10
C ALA A 54 3.94 1.12 27.74
N GLN A 55 3.83 -0.15 27.33
CA GLN A 55 4.36 -0.59 26.05
C GLN A 55 3.56 0.13 24.95
N ALA A 56 4.23 0.99 24.17
CA ALA A 56 3.58 1.71 23.09
C ALA A 56 2.79 0.72 22.20
N MET A 57 1.54 1.07 21.88
CA MET A 57 0.67 0.18 21.10
C MET A 57 1.28 -0.05 19.73
N ARG A 58 1.58 -1.31 19.41
CA ARG A 58 2.17 -1.67 18.13
C ARG A 58 1.18 -1.46 16.98
N TYR A 59 1.69 -1.09 15.81
CA TYR A 59 0.92 -0.96 14.58
C TYR A 59 0.32 -2.31 14.17
N ARG A 60 -0.98 -2.33 13.90
CA ARG A 60 -1.73 -3.52 13.46
C ARG A 60 -2.72 -3.07 12.39
N SER A 61 -2.35 -3.26 11.13
CA SER A 61 -3.12 -2.75 10.01
C SER A 61 -3.72 -3.83 9.12
N MET A 62 -4.71 -3.42 8.36
CA MET A 62 -5.33 -4.18 7.28
C MET A 62 -5.23 -3.38 6.00
N TRP A 63 -4.76 -3.99 4.91
CA TRP A 63 -4.88 -3.41 3.58
C TRP A 63 -6.28 -3.63 3.02
N PHE A 64 -6.87 -2.54 2.58
CA PHE A 64 -8.13 -2.50 1.84
C PHE A 64 -7.84 -1.94 0.44
N SER A 65 -7.75 -2.83 -0.56
CA SER A 65 -7.33 -2.48 -1.91
C SER A 65 -8.50 -2.04 -2.79
N TYR A 66 -8.19 -1.57 -4.01
CA TYR A 66 -9.21 -1.24 -5.00
C TYR A 66 -10.08 -2.47 -5.39
N LEU A 67 -9.58 -3.68 -5.16
CA LEU A 67 -10.30 -4.91 -5.42
C LEU A 67 -11.43 -5.16 -4.40
N GLU A 68 -11.35 -4.58 -3.22
CA GLU A 68 -12.40 -4.59 -2.20
C GLU A 68 -13.45 -3.47 -2.40
N TRP A 69 -13.13 -2.42 -3.14
CA TRP A 69 -14.08 -1.32 -3.37
C TRP A 69 -15.46 -1.77 -3.88
N PRO A 70 -15.60 -2.80 -4.74
CA PRO A 70 -16.92 -3.33 -5.12
C PRO A 70 -17.77 -3.88 -3.96
N MET A 71 -17.21 -4.11 -2.79
CA MET A 71 -17.94 -4.50 -1.57
C MET A 71 -18.69 -3.33 -0.92
N LEU A 72 -18.29 -2.10 -1.25
CA LEU A 72 -18.86 -0.89 -0.70
C LEU A 72 -20.05 -0.45 -1.54
N ASP A 73 -21.14 -0.07 -0.89
CA ASP A 73 -22.34 0.43 -1.56
C ASP A 73 -22.20 1.92 -1.83
N THR A 74 -21.90 2.29 -3.06
CA THR A 74 -21.71 3.67 -3.48
C THR A 74 -22.99 4.35 -3.99
N SER A 75 -24.17 3.76 -3.75
CA SER A 75 -25.44 4.29 -4.23
C SER A 75 -25.91 5.55 -3.52
N SER A 76 -25.50 5.74 -2.26
CA SER A 76 -25.73 6.96 -1.48
C SER A 76 -24.67 7.09 -0.39
N ALA A 77 -24.55 8.26 0.22
CA ALA A 77 -23.66 8.48 1.36
C ALA A 77 -24.02 7.56 2.54
N GLU A 78 -25.30 7.41 2.84
CA GLU A 78 -25.78 6.55 3.94
C GLU A 78 -25.47 5.07 3.69
N ALA A 79 -25.70 4.58 2.47
CA ALA A 79 -25.40 3.20 2.10
C ALA A 79 -23.89 2.95 2.12
N PHE A 80 -23.10 3.92 1.66
CA PHE A 80 -21.65 3.86 1.71
C PHE A 80 -21.14 3.80 3.16
N THR A 81 -21.62 4.69 4.02
CA THR A 81 -21.28 4.69 5.45
C THR A 81 -21.59 3.36 6.09
N ALA A 82 -22.78 2.80 5.88
CA ALA A 82 -23.15 1.50 6.45
C ALA A 82 -22.23 0.36 5.99
N SER A 83 -21.78 0.37 4.73
CA SER A 83 -20.84 -0.63 4.22
C SER A 83 -19.41 -0.43 4.76
N VAL A 84 -18.97 0.81 4.93
CA VAL A 84 -17.70 1.18 5.58
C VAL A 84 -17.71 0.75 7.05
N ASP A 85 -18.79 1.01 7.78
CA ASP A 85 -18.96 0.58 9.17
C ASP A 85 -18.74 -0.92 9.34
N THR A 86 -19.30 -1.72 8.46
CA THR A 86 -19.11 -3.18 8.47
C THR A 86 -17.62 -3.55 8.33
N VAL A 87 -16.90 -2.91 7.42
CA VAL A 87 -15.46 -3.14 7.20
C VAL A 87 -14.66 -2.77 8.44
N LEU A 88 -14.92 -1.60 9.00
CA LEU A 88 -14.17 -1.08 10.16
C LEU A 88 -14.47 -1.88 11.43
N ASP A 89 -15.73 -2.30 11.65
CA ASP A 89 -16.12 -3.16 12.77
C ASP A 89 -15.42 -4.52 12.71
N HIS A 90 -15.23 -5.08 11.53
CA HIS A 90 -14.41 -6.28 11.33
C HIS A 90 -12.96 -6.05 11.75
N CYS A 91 -12.35 -4.93 11.36
CA CYS A 91 -10.99 -4.58 11.76
C CYS A 91 -10.86 -4.45 13.29
N VAL A 92 -11.79 -3.75 13.93
CA VAL A 92 -11.86 -3.63 15.39
C VAL A 92 -12.01 -4.99 16.05
N SER A 93 -12.88 -5.85 15.55
CA SER A 93 -13.14 -7.18 16.10
C SER A 93 -11.92 -8.11 16.07
N LEU A 94 -11.01 -7.88 15.13
CA LEU A 94 -9.73 -8.59 15.02
C LEU A 94 -8.66 -8.01 15.95
N GLY A 95 -8.88 -6.85 16.56
CA GLY A 95 -7.89 -6.18 17.40
C GLY A 95 -6.90 -5.32 16.62
N LEU A 96 -7.27 -4.90 15.41
CA LEU A 96 -6.48 -3.96 14.60
C LEU A 96 -6.70 -2.53 15.08
N ASN A 97 -5.73 -1.66 14.79
CA ASN A 97 -5.76 -0.23 15.14
C ASN A 97 -5.49 0.70 13.96
N CYS A 98 -5.38 0.14 12.76
CA CYS A 98 -5.18 0.88 11.52
C CYS A 98 -5.84 0.17 10.34
N ILE A 99 -6.29 0.95 9.36
CA ILE A 99 -6.67 0.47 8.03
C ILE A 99 -5.91 1.29 6.99
N THR A 100 -5.32 0.61 6.01
CA THR A 100 -4.61 1.22 4.89
C THR A 100 -5.46 1.06 3.63
N VAL A 101 -6.12 2.14 3.24
CA VAL A 101 -7.12 2.15 2.17
C VAL A 101 -6.52 2.67 0.87
N GLN A 102 -6.65 1.89 -0.20
CA GLN A 102 -6.20 2.33 -1.52
C GLN A 102 -7.18 3.35 -2.10
N VAL A 103 -6.75 4.60 -2.13
CA VAL A 103 -7.57 5.76 -2.55
C VAL A 103 -7.17 6.32 -3.91
N ARG A 104 -5.97 5.96 -4.40
CA ARG A 104 -5.51 6.28 -5.75
C ARG A 104 -4.77 5.08 -6.34
N PRO A 105 -5.51 4.03 -6.76
CA PRO A 105 -4.91 2.83 -7.37
C PRO A 105 -4.34 3.09 -8.76
N PHE A 106 -4.84 4.13 -9.42
CA PHE A 106 -4.46 4.59 -10.75
C PHE A 106 -4.25 6.11 -10.71
N ALA A 107 -4.22 6.76 -11.86
CA ALA A 107 -4.18 8.23 -11.92
C ALA A 107 -5.60 8.84 -11.81
N ASP A 108 -6.34 8.38 -10.82
CA ASP A 108 -7.69 8.83 -10.49
C ASP A 108 -7.88 8.74 -8.96
N ALA A 109 -8.92 9.35 -8.44
CA ALA A 109 -9.11 9.52 -7.01
C ALA A 109 -10.46 8.96 -6.53
N THR A 110 -10.48 8.30 -5.37
CA THR A 110 -11.71 7.92 -4.66
C THR A 110 -12.16 9.00 -3.67
N TYR A 111 -11.66 10.21 -3.85
CA TYR A 111 -11.94 11.40 -3.04
C TYR A 111 -12.07 12.61 -3.96
N GLU A 112 -12.60 13.70 -3.45
CA GLU A 112 -12.69 14.95 -4.21
C GLU A 112 -11.28 15.53 -4.41
N SER A 113 -10.85 15.60 -5.67
CA SER A 113 -9.52 16.06 -6.06
C SER A 113 -9.61 17.17 -7.10
N GLY A 114 -8.80 18.21 -6.93
CA GLY A 114 -8.58 19.25 -7.94
C GLY A 114 -7.57 18.86 -9.01
N LEU A 115 -6.88 17.71 -8.85
CA LEU A 115 -5.77 17.26 -9.71
C LEU A 115 -6.12 16.03 -10.54
N PHE A 116 -6.93 15.14 -9.99
CA PHE A 116 -7.26 13.84 -10.60
C PHE A 116 -8.77 13.70 -10.80
N PRO A 117 -9.22 13.01 -11.87
CA PRO A 117 -10.63 12.69 -12.03
C PRO A 117 -11.08 11.67 -10.99
N TRP A 118 -12.38 11.61 -10.74
CA TRP A 118 -12.96 10.54 -9.94
C TRP A 118 -12.62 9.15 -10.48
N SER A 119 -12.27 8.23 -9.60
CA SER A 119 -11.93 6.87 -9.99
C SER A 119 -13.14 6.07 -10.44
N HIS A 120 -12.97 5.25 -11.47
CA HIS A 120 -13.97 4.29 -11.90
C HIS A 120 -14.31 3.23 -10.83
N VAL A 121 -13.45 3.01 -9.85
CA VAL A 121 -13.73 2.05 -8.76
C VAL A 121 -14.88 2.51 -7.85
N VAL A 122 -15.20 3.80 -7.86
CA VAL A 122 -16.31 4.38 -7.08
C VAL A 122 -17.64 4.26 -7.81
N THR A 123 -17.69 4.66 -9.09
CA THR A 123 -18.95 4.79 -9.85
C THR A 123 -19.04 3.87 -11.06
N GLY A 124 -17.95 3.17 -11.41
CA GLY A 124 -17.82 2.39 -12.64
C GLY A 124 -17.32 3.20 -13.84
N THR A 125 -17.27 4.53 -13.75
CA THR A 125 -16.82 5.43 -14.83
C THR A 125 -15.86 6.47 -14.31
N GLN A 126 -14.64 6.56 -14.89
CA GLN A 126 -13.68 7.59 -14.53
C GLN A 126 -14.23 8.99 -14.84
N GLY A 127 -14.09 9.91 -13.91
CA GLY A 127 -14.58 11.29 -14.01
C GLY A 127 -16.01 11.50 -13.51
N GLN A 128 -16.74 10.45 -13.19
CA GLN A 128 -18.09 10.56 -12.64
C GLN A 128 -18.05 10.69 -11.10
N ALA A 129 -18.56 11.80 -10.59
CA ALA A 129 -18.67 12.04 -9.16
C ALA A 129 -19.77 11.17 -8.51
N PRO A 130 -19.53 10.61 -7.31
CA PRO A 130 -20.52 9.81 -6.61
C PRO A 130 -21.61 10.63 -5.89
N GLY A 131 -21.39 11.94 -5.74
CA GLY A 131 -22.28 12.83 -5.00
C GLY A 131 -22.02 12.94 -3.50
N PHE A 132 -20.95 12.33 -3.03
CA PHE A 132 -20.40 12.43 -1.66
C PHE A 132 -18.90 12.21 -1.70
N ASP A 133 -18.20 12.44 -0.59
CA ASP A 133 -16.75 12.17 -0.51
C ASP A 133 -16.46 10.89 0.27
N PRO A 134 -16.07 9.80 -0.43
CA PRO A 134 -15.80 8.52 0.22
C PRO A 134 -14.66 8.58 1.24
N LEU A 135 -13.59 9.31 0.97
CA LEU A 135 -12.44 9.36 1.88
C LEU A 135 -12.79 10.12 3.18
N GLU A 136 -13.55 11.20 3.08
CA GLU A 136 -14.03 11.93 4.26
C GLU A 136 -14.83 11.01 5.18
N ILE A 137 -15.79 10.26 4.63
CA ILE A 137 -16.59 9.28 5.39
C ILE A 137 -15.70 8.21 6.01
N MET A 138 -14.77 7.64 5.24
CA MET A 138 -13.89 6.58 5.75
C MET A 138 -13.00 7.05 6.90
N VAL A 139 -12.46 8.27 6.82
CA VAL A 139 -11.63 8.84 7.88
C VAL A 139 -12.45 9.08 9.15
N GLU A 140 -13.63 9.70 9.03
CA GLU A 140 -14.53 9.97 10.15
C GLU A 140 -14.93 8.68 10.87
N GLU A 141 -15.43 7.69 10.12
CA GLU A 141 -15.86 6.40 10.68
C GLU A 141 -14.72 5.58 11.30
N ALA A 142 -13.52 5.66 10.72
CA ALA A 142 -12.33 5.04 11.29
C ALA A 142 -11.96 5.68 12.64
N HIS A 143 -11.90 7.01 12.68
CA HIS A 143 -11.55 7.75 13.89
C HIS A 143 -12.60 7.58 15.02
N GLU A 144 -13.88 7.51 14.70
CA GLU A 144 -14.93 7.20 15.68
C GLU A 144 -14.72 5.87 16.39
N ARG A 145 -14.07 4.92 15.74
CA ARG A 145 -13.72 3.58 16.26
C ARG A 145 -12.32 3.50 16.87
N GLY A 146 -11.58 4.61 16.91
CA GLY A 146 -10.18 4.63 17.35
C GLY A 146 -9.21 3.95 16.38
N LEU A 147 -9.60 3.77 15.13
CA LEU A 147 -8.73 3.29 14.06
C LEU A 147 -8.01 4.47 13.39
N ARG A 148 -6.73 4.31 13.10
CA ARG A 148 -6.03 5.16 12.15
C ARG A 148 -6.42 4.77 10.72
N LEU A 149 -6.39 5.75 9.83
CA LEU A 149 -6.54 5.51 8.39
C LEU A 149 -5.34 6.09 7.64
N GLU A 150 -4.68 5.23 6.89
CA GLU A 150 -3.62 5.62 5.98
C GLU A 150 -4.11 5.56 4.53
N ALA A 151 -3.85 6.64 3.77
CA ALA A 151 -4.19 6.72 2.36
C ALA A 151 -3.11 6.05 1.52
N TRP A 152 -3.47 4.96 0.84
CA TRP A 152 -2.58 4.20 -0.03
C TRP A 152 -2.73 4.64 -1.48
N LEU A 153 -1.61 5.01 -2.09
CA LEU A 153 -1.50 5.46 -3.47
C LEU A 153 -0.51 4.60 -4.24
N ASN A 154 -0.81 4.37 -5.53
CA ASN A 154 0.17 3.87 -6.50
C ASN A 154 0.79 5.09 -7.21
N PRO A 155 2.04 5.47 -6.93
CA PRO A 155 2.55 6.76 -7.38
C PRO A 155 2.63 6.89 -8.90
N TYR A 156 3.11 5.87 -9.60
CA TYR A 156 3.37 5.94 -11.04
C TYR A 156 2.28 5.31 -11.91
N ARG A 157 1.47 4.42 -11.37
CA ARG A 157 0.50 3.68 -12.19
C ARG A 157 -0.66 4.56 -12.62
N VAL A 158 -0.82 4.72 -13.93
CA VAL A 158 -1.96 5.43 -14.53
C VAL A 158 -3.06 4.46 -14.91
N ARG A 159 -2.72 3.35 -15.54
CA ARG A 159 -3.64 2.29 -15.95
C ARG A 159 -2.89 0.97 -16.10
N ASN A 160 -3.46 -0.12 -15.64
CA ASN A 160 -2.91 -1.45 -15.89
C ASN A 160 -3.38 -2.01 -17.26
N SER A 161 -2.73 -3.07 -17.72
CA SER A 161 -3.06 -3.70 -19.00
C SER A 161 -4.42 -4.41 -19.04
N ALA A 162 -4.98 -4.75 -17.88
CA ALA A 162 -6.28 -5.41 -17.77
C ALA A 162 -7.47 -4.43 -17.83
N THR A 163 -7.20 -3.14 -17.66
CA THR A 163 -8.24 -2.10 -17.68
C THR A 163 -8.40 -1.58 -19.10
N ASN A 164 -9.55 -1.85 -19.72
CA ASN A 164 -9.88 -1.36 -21.06
C ASN A 164 -10.56 0.01 -21.06
N ALA A 165 -10.79 0.61 -19.87
CA ALA A 165 -11.42 1.91 -19.76
C ALA A 165 -10.50 3.01 -20.32
N GLU A 166 -11.06 3.89 -21.13
CA GLU A 166 -10.35 5.08 -21.58
C GLU A 166 -10.13 6.08 -20.43
N LEU A 167 -9.04 6.83 -20.53
CA LEU A 167 -8.81 7.93 -19.60
C LEU A 167 -9.85 9.03 -19.87
N SER A 168 -10.40 9.61 -18.80
CA SER A 168 -11.30 10.77 -18.94
C SER A 168 -10.54 11.96 -19.51
N ALA A 169 -11.27 12.90 -20.09
CA ALA A 169 -10.67 14.09 -20.73
C ALA A 169 -9.89 14.96 -19.72
N GLU A 170 -10.31 14.95 -18.47
CA GLU A 170 -9.69 15.72 -17.36
C GLU A 170 -8.44 15.03 -16.80
N ASN A 171 -8.17 13.75 -17.15
CA ASN A 171 -7.02 13.06 -16.62
C ASN A 171 -5.72 13.68 -17.15
N PRO A 172 -4.82 14.18 -16.28
CA PRO A 172 -3.56 14.80 -16.70
C PRO A 172 -2.69 13.89 -17.57
N ALA A 173 -2.76 12.58 -17.39
CA ALA A 173 -1.98 11.61 -18.15
C ALA A 173 -2.29 11.63 -19.64
N THR A 174 -3.50 12.04 -20.05
CA THR A 174 -3.88 12.17 -21.47
C THR A 174 -2.97 13.16 -22.22
N ALA A 175 -2.69 14.31 -21.61
CA ALA A 175 -1.75 15.29 -22.16
C ALA A 175 -0.30 14.84 -21.98
N MET A 176 0.02 14.20 -20.87
CA MET A 176 1.37 13.75 -20.52
C MET A 176 1.88 12.63 -21.44
N LEU A 177 0.99 11.79 -21.97
CA LEU A 177 1.36 10.81 -23.02
C LEU A 177 1.92 11.46 -24.28
N LYS A 178 1.47 12.67 -24.62
CA LYS A 178 1.93 13.40 -25.81
C LYS A 178 3.32 14.02 -25.64
N THR A 179 3.73 14.24 -24.39
CA THR A 179 5.00 14.90 -24.04
C THR A 179 6.05 13.94 -23.51
N GLY A 180 5.71 12.65 -23.35
CA GLY A 180 6.61 11.65 -22.74
C GLY A 180 6.70 11.71 -21.21
N ASP A 181 5.88 12.54 -20.58
CA ASP A 181 5.76 12.58 -19.11
C ASP A 181 4.95 11.40 -18.56
N ALA A 182 4.17 10.74 -19.41
CA ALA A 182 3.59 9.42 -19.21
C ALA A 182 3.95 8.52 -20.39
N ILE A 183 4.07 7.23 -20.13
CA ILE A 183 4.54 6.23 -21.11
C ILE A 183 3.53 5.09 -21.20
N GLN A 184 3.16 4.73 -22.42
CA GLN A 184 2.40 3.51 -22.67
C GLN A 184 3.36 2.34 -22.89
N TYR A 185 3.17 1.26 -22.14
CA TYR A 185 4.01 0.08 -22.20
C TYR A 185 3.18 -1.20 -22.00
N ASN A 186 3.23 -2.11 -22.97
CA ASN A 186 2.50 -3.40 -22.93
C ASN A 186 1.01 -3.27 -22.52
N GLY A 187 0.31 -2.28 -23.07
CA GLY A 187 -1.10 -2.04 -22.78
C GLY A 187 -1.38 -1.28 -21.47
N ALA A 188 -0.38 -1.11 -20.63
CA ALA A 188 -0.46 -0.28 -19.42
C ALA A 188 0.01 1.15 -19.72
N ILE A 189 -0.35 2.08 -18.84
CA ILE A 189 0.16 3.46 -18.84
C ILE A 189 0.75 3.74 -17.47
N THR A 190 1.95 4.32 -17.46
CA THR A 190 2.62 4.75 -16.23
C THR A 190 3.16 6.16 -16.39
N TYR A 191 3.22 6.93 -15.33
CA TYR A 191 4.01 8.16 -15.34
C TYR A 191 5.48 7.82 -15.58
N ASN A 192 6.19 8.69 -16.30
CA ASN A 192 7.62 8.56 -16.49
C ASN A 192 8.35 8.98 -15.22
N PRO A 193 9.03 8.06 -14.50
CA PRO A 193 9.72 8.41 -13.26
C PRO A 193 10.82 9.48 -13.42
N ALA A 194 11.34 9.67 -14.62
CA ALA A 194 12.30 10.72 -14.95
C ALA A 194 11.66 12.10 -15.18
N SER A 195 10.34 12.16 -15.34
CA SER A 195 9.62 13.41 -15.61
C SER A 195 9.47 14.25 -14.34
N LYS A 196 9.98 15.47 -14.37
CA LYS A 196 9.79 16.43 -13.28
C LYS A 196 8.34 16.87 -13.14
N LYS A 197 7.62 16.92 -14.26
CA LYS A 197 6.19 17.23 -14.28
C LYS A 197 5.38 16.12 -13.61
N ALA A 198 5.68 14.86 -13.91
CA ALA A 198 5.05 13.73 -13.26
C ALA A 198 5.38 13.68 -11.76
N GLN A 199 6.64 13.86 -11.40
CA GLN A 199 7.06 13.94 -9.99
C GLN A 199 6.30 15.03 -9.24
N GLN A 200 6.19 16.23 -9.80
CA GLN A 200 5.46 17.34 -9.17
C GLN A 200 3.98 17.02 -8.99
N LEU A 201 3.34 16.44 -10.00
CA LEU A 201 1.94 16.03 -9.92
C LEU A 201 1.70 15.00 -8.81
N ILE A 202 2.60 14.03 -8.67
CA ILE A 202 2.51 13.01 -7.59
C ILE A 202 2.66 13.68 -6.22
N VAL A 203 3.63 14.56 -6.07
CA VAL A 203 3.87 15.30 -4.81
C VAL A 203 2.68 16.19 -4.46
N ASP A 204 2.16 16.94 -5.44
CA ASP A 204 0.99 17.82 -5.25
C ASP A 204 -0.25 17.01 -4.87
N GLY A 205 -0.42 15.82 -5.46
CA GLY A 205 -1.51 14.91 -5.11
C GLY A 205 -1.43 14.38 -3.68
N VAL A 206 -0.23 14.10 -3.20
CA VAL A 206 -0.02 13.72 -1.78
C VAL A 206 -0.32 14.91 -0.86
N ARG A 207 0.17 16.09 -1.20
CA ARG A 207 -0.08 17.32 -0.43
C ARG A 207 -1.58 17.61 -0.36
N GLU A 208 -2.30 17.49 -1.47
CA GLU A 208 -3.75 17.67 -1.52
C GLU A 208 -4.51 16.78 -0.52
N ILE A 209 -4.12 15.51 -0.41
CA ILE A 209 -4.73 14.60 0.56
C ILE A 209 -4.45 15.04 1.99
N VAL A 210 -3.21 15.34 2.32
CA VAL A 210 -2.81 15.74 3.68
C VAL A 210 -3.44 17.07 4.09
N GLU A 211 -3.60 18.00 3.15
CA GLU A 211 -4.26 19.30 3.40
C GLU A 211 -5.76 19.19 3.62
N ASN A 212 -6.44 18.29 2.91
CA ASN A 212 -7.90 18.28 2.85
C ASN A 212 -8.56 17.17 3.68
N TYR A 213 -7.80 16.15 4.09
CA TYR A 213 -8.30 15.00 4.83
C TYR A 213 -7.47 14.75 6.07
N ASP A 214 -8.13 14.35 7.15
CA ASP A 214 -7.47 14.03 8.42
C ASP A 214 -6.90 12.60 8.42
N VAL A 215 -6.15 12.25 7.35
CA VAL A 215 -5.48 10.95 7.26
C VAL A 215 -4.29 10.88 8.21
N ASP A 216 -4.04 9.71 8.77
CA ASP A 216 -2.93 9.49 9.71
C ASP A 216 -1.61 9.17 9.00
N GLY A 217 -1.69 8.77 7.74
CA GLY A 217 -0.51 8.42 6.96
C GLY A 217 -0.76 8.41 5.45
N ILE A 218 0.34 8.47 4.73
CA ILE A 218 0.44 8.22 3.29
C ILE A 218 1.24 6.93 3.09
N HIS A 219 0.75 6.06 2.23
CA HIS A 219 1.32 4.74 1.99
C HIS A 219 1.52 4.49 0.49
N PHE A 220 2.72 4.06 0.10
CA PHE A 220 3.03 3.53 -1.22
C PHE A 220 3.27 2.03 -1.14
N ASP A 221 2.87 1.30 -2.18
CA ASP A 221 3.13 -0.14 -2.32
C ASP A 221 4.44 -0.44 -3.07
N ASP A 222 4.50 -1.59 -3.76
CA ASP A 222 5.68 -2.07 -4.47
C ASP A 222 5.68 -1.76 -5.98
N TYR A 223 4.79 -0.89 -6.46
CA TYR A 223 4.70 -0.54 -7.89
C TYR A 223 5.48 0.75 -8.21
N PHE A 224 6.73 0.58 -8.64
CA PHE A 224 7.62 1.66 -9.08
C PHE A 224 7.89 1.56 -10.59
N TYR A 225 9.10 1.23 -11.02
CA TYR A 225 9.35 0.98 -12.44
C TYR A 225 8.62 -0.29 -12.91
N PRO A 226 7.88 -0.25 -14.05
CA PRO A 226 7.08 -1.40 -14.48
C PRO A 226 7.89 -2.46 -15.21
N THR A 227 9.15 -2.16 -15.60
CA THR A 227 9.99 -3.01 -16.46
C THR A 227 11.46 -2.72 -16.30
N THR A 228 12.28 -3.70 -16.63
CA THR A 228 13.74 -3.56 -16.80
C THR A 228 14.14 -3.25 -18.24
N ASP A 229 13.18 -3.21 -19.18
CA ASP A 229 13.45 -2.93 -20.59
C ASP A 229 14.14 -1.56 -20.74
N VAL A 230 15.28 -1.57 -21.42
CA VAL A 230 16.07 -0.36 -21.68
C VAL A 230 15.37 0.63 -22.62
N ALA A 231 14.45 0.15 -23.43
CA ALA A 231 13.68 0.97 -24.36
C ALA A 231 12.60 1.81 -23.66
N PHE A 232 12.19 1.42 -22.45
CA PHE A 232 11.08 2.04 -21.71
C PHE A 232 11.24 3.57 -21.56
N ASP A 233 12.40 4.01 -21.13
CA ASP A 233 12.72 5.41 -20.85
C ASP A 233 13.99 5.89 -21.61
N ALA A 234 14.33 5.25 -22.73
CA ALA A 234 15.54 5.51 -23.49
C ALA A 234 15.71 6.99 -23.90
N ALA A 235 14.61 7.65 -24.29
CA ALA A 235 14.64 9.06 -24.69
C ALA A 235 15.00 9.97 -23.50
N SER A 236 14.42 9.72 -22.33
CA SER A 236 14.72 10.47 -21.11
C SER A 236 16.15 10.24 -20.60
N TYR A 237 16.63 9.00 -20.68
CA TYR A 237 18.03 8.70 -20.32
C TYR A 237 19.03 9.34 -21.28
N ALA A 238 18.74 9.35 -22.59
CA ALA A 238 19.58 10.08 -23.58
C ALA A 238 19.62 11.59 -23.29
N GLN A 239 18.51 12.20 -22.88
CA GLN A 239 18.49 13.61 -22.47
C GLN A 239 19.33 13.84 -21.22
N TYR A 240 19.25 12.96 -20.22
CA TYR A 240 20.09 13.02 -19.02
C TYR A 240 21.59 12.99 -19.38
N GLN A 241 22.02 12.07 -20.25
CA GLN A 241 23.40 11.95 -20.70
C GLN A 241 23.86 13.19 -21.51
N THR A 242 23.02 13.69 -22.40
CA THR A 242 23.29 14.91 -23.19
C THR A 242 23.44 16.14 -22.27
N GLY A 243 22.70 16.17 -21.15
CA GLY A 243 22.83 17.19 -20.13
C GLY A 243 24.05 17.06 -19.21
N GLY A 244 24.94 16.10 -19.49
CA GLY A 244 26.17 15.87 -18.71
C GLY A 244 26.02 14.83 -17.60
N GLY A 245 24.91 14.11 -17.56
CA GLY A 245 24.69 13.02 -16.60
C GLY A 245 25.63 11.84 -16.83
N THR A 246 26.16 11.26 -15.77
CA THR A 246 27.17 10.18 -15.81
C THR A 246 26.74 8.87 -15.13
N MET A 247 25.58 8.84 -14.50
CA MET A 247 25.09 7.62 -13.86
C MET A 247 24.80 6.54 -14.90
N SER A 248 24.96 5.28 -14.49
CA SER A 248 24.42 4.15 -15.26
C SER A 248 22.88 4.25 -15.37
N LEU A 249 22.28 3.55 -16.35
CA LEU A 249 20.82 3.52 -16.49
C LEU A 249 20.13 3.08 -15.20
N THR A 250 20.65 2.05 -14.56
CA THR A 250 20.05 1.48 -13.32
C THR A 250 20.18 2.42 -12.14
N ASP A 251 21.31 3.06 -11.96
CA ASP A 251 21.52 4.05 -10.89
C ASP A 251 20.70 5.32 -11.12
N TRP A 252 20.59 5.77 -12.37
CA TRP A 252 19.75 6.88 -12.73
C TRP A 252 18.26 6.60 -12.48
N ARG A 253 17.79 5.39 -12.79
CA ARG A 253 16.42 4.97 -12.45
C ARG A 253 16.17 4.98 -10.96
N ARG A 254 17.11 4.46 -10.15
CA ARG A 254 17.01 4.50 -8.67
C ARG A 254 17.00 5.92 -8.15
N GLU A 255 17.85 6.79 -8.68
CA GLU A 255 17.85 8.20 -8.27
C GLU A 255 16.55 8.91 -8.65
N ASN A 256 15.92 8.61 -9.78
CA ASN A 256 14.61 9.16 -10.12
C ASN A 256 13.57 8.81 -9.05
N VAL A 257 13.56 7.56 -8.59
CA VAL A 257 12.65 7.13 -7.50
C VAL A 257 13.03 7.77 -6.18
N ASN A 258 14.31 7.82 -5.83
CA ASN A 258 14.79 8.48 -4.61
C ASN A 258 14.36 9.94 -4.54
N GLN A 259 14.43 10.67 -5.66
CA GLN A 259 13.98 12.06 -5.73
C GLN A 259 12.47 12.19 -5.43
N LEU A 260 11.64 11.30 -5.98
CA LEU A 260 10.22 11.28 -5.66
C LEU A 260 9.97 11.00 -4.18
N VAL A 261 10.61 9.97 -3.64
CA VAL A 261 10.40 9.55 -2.24
C VAL A 261 10.80 10.67 -1.27
N ARG A 262 11.98 11.31 -1.47
CA ARG A 262 12.38 12.48 -0.68
C ARG A 262 11.38 13.62 -0.78
N ALA A 263 10.93 13.93 -2.00
CA ALA A 263 10.00 15.04 -2.24
C ALA A 263 8.63 14.80 -1.60
N VAL A 264 8.14 13.56 -1.63
CA VAL A 264 6.88 13.17 -0.97
C VAL A 264 7.03 13.27 0.55
N HIS A 265 8.09 12.75 1.12
CA HIS A 265 8.35 12.85 2.56
C HIS A 265 8.39 14.31 3.01
N ALA A 266 9.15 15.15 2.30
CA ALA A 266 9.22 16.59 2.60
C ALA A 266 7.84 17.26 2.53
N ALA A 267 7.06 16.98 1.47
CA ALA A 267 5.72 17.55 1.30
C ALA A 267 4.77 17.13 2.42
N VAL A 268 4.82 15.88 2.84
CA VAL A 268 4.00 15.39 3.97
C VAL A 268 4.39 16.12 5.26
N LYS A 269 5.68 16.18 5.59
CA LYS A 269 6.16 16.81 6.83
C LYS A 269 6.00 18.33 6.87
N GLU A 270 6.09 18.99 5.73
CA GLU A 270 5.83 20.43 5.59
C GLU A 270 4.34 20.76 5.77
N THR A 271 3.46 19.87 5.33
CA THR A 271 2.00 20.07 5.41
C THR A 271 1.48 19.69 6.79
N ASP A 272 1.84 18.52 7.29
CA ASP A 272 1.49 18.06 8.63
C ASP A 272 2.56 17.08 9.14
N PRO A 273 3.38 17.48 10.13
CA PRO A 273 4.46 16.64 10.65
C PRO A 273 3.98 15.38 11.38
N GLU A 274 2.71 15.32 11.82
CA GLU A 274 2.14 14.16 12.50
C GLU A 274 1.71 13.05 11.52
N VAL A 275 1.52 13.38 10.25
CA VAL A 275 1.21 12.39 9.22
C VAL A 275 2.47 11.60 8.89
N VAL A 276 2.38 10.27 8.94
CA VAL A 276 3.49 9.38 8.59
C VAL A 276 3.49 9.08 7.09
N PHE A 277 4.68 8.84 6.55
CA PHE A 277 4.86 8.35 5.19
C PHE A 277 5.64 7.04 5.21
N GLY A 278 5.04 5.99 4.65
CA GLY A 278 5.66 4.67 4.57
C GLY A 278 5.51 4.01 3.22
N ILE A 279 6.38 3.02 2.99
CA ILE A 279 6.42 2.24 1.74
C ILE A 279 6.42 0.76 2.08
N SER A 280 5.66 -0.01 1.29
CA SER A 280 5.58 -1.46 1.36
C SER A 280 6.23 -2.10 0.12
N PRO A 281 7.56 -2.31 0.12
CA PRO A 281 8.26 -2.95 -0.98
C PRO A 281 8.05 -4.47 -0.95
N GLN A 282 8.49 -5.16 -2.00
CA GLN A 282 8.55 -6.62 -1.99
C GLN A 282 9.47 -7.14 -0.87
N GLY A 283 9.15 -8.30 -0.32
CA GLY A 283 10.03 -8.96 0.66
C GLY A 283 11.38 -9.39 0.08
N ASN A 284 11.42 -9.61 -1.24
CA ASN A 284 12.64 -9.92 -1.99
C ASN A 284 13.45 -8.65 -2.28
N MET A 285 14.53 -8.45 -1.54
CA MET A 285 15.39 -7.26 -1.64
C MET A 285 16.04 -7.09 -3.01
N GLU A 286 16.45 -8.19 -3.66
CA GLU A 286 17.07 -8.14 -4.99
C GLU A 286 16.08 -7.64 -6.03
N ASN A 287 14.83 -8.10 -5.98
CA ASN A 287 13.80 -7.62 -6.89
C ASN A 287 13.53 -6.12 -6.73
N ASN A 288 13.54 -5.60 -5.50
CA ASN A 288 13.40 -4.18 -5.25
C ASN A 288 14.53 -3.40 -5.96
N TYR A 289 15.76 -3.79 -5.78
CA TYR A 289 16.93 -3.09 -6.31
C TYR A 289 17.08 -3.27 -7.83
N ASP A 290 16.95 -4.50 -8.33
CA ASP A 290 17.26 -4.85 -9.71
C ASP A 290 16.06 -4.77 -10.67
N LYS A 291 14.83 -4.88 -10.16
CA LYS A 291 13.62 -4.96 -11.00
C LYS A 291 12.72 -3.72 -10.83
N GLN A 292 12.57 -3.23 -9.61
CA GLN A 292 11.76 -2.06 -9.30
C GLN A 292 12.59 -0.77 -9.29
N PHE A 293 13.91 -0.87 -9.30
CA PHE A 293 14.85 0.25 -9.19
C PHE A 293 14.60 1.12 -7.98
N ILE A 294 14.37 0.49 -6.83
CA ILE A 294 14.24 1.16 -5.54
C ILE A 294 15.44 0.85 -4.64
N ASP A 295 16.00 1.90 -4.08
CA ASP A 295 17.19 1.85 -3.20
C ASP A 295 16.74 1.83 -1.74
N VAL A 296 16.24 0.68 -1.30
CA VAL A 296 15.74 0.49 0.07
C VAL A 296 16.84 0.72 1.09
N GLU A 297 18.07 0.35 0.78
CA GLU A 297 19.21 0.56 1.69
C GLU A 297 19.42 2.04 1.99
N ALA A 298 19.38 2.91 0.97
CA ALA A 298 19.43 4.35 1.18
C ALA A 298 18.29 4.85 2.08
N TRP A 299 17.08 4.34 1.90
CA TRP A 299 15.92 4.76 2.71
C TRP A 299 16.04 4.32 4.18
N LEU A 300 16.75 3.25 4.46
CA LEU A 300 16.93 2.68 5.81
C LEU A 300 18.20 3.13 6.53
N THR A 301 19.10 3.86 5.84
CA THR A 301 20.37 4.34 6.39
C THR A 301 20.47 5.86 6.40
N GLU A 302 19.72 6.56 5.54
CA GLU A 302 19.70 8.01 5.42
C GLU A 302 18.34 8.58 5.85
N ASP A 303 18.35 9.77 6.45
CA ASP A 303 17.11 10.45 6.84
C ASP A 303 16.40 11.13 5.67
N GLY A 304 15.11 11.39 5.83
CA GLY A 304 14.33 12.20 4.90
C GLY A 304 13.66 11.45 3.75
N TYR A 305 13.60 10.12 3.81
CA TYR A 305 12.90 9.30 2.83
C TYR A 305 11.53 8.82 3.31
N ILE A 306 11.49 8.09 4.41
CA ILE A 306 10.29 7.42 4.93
C ILE A 306 10.29 7.40 6.46
N ASP A 307 9.10 7.26 7.06
CA ASP A 307 8.93 7.08 8.51
C ASP A 307 8.83 5.60 8.89
N TYR A 308 8.29 4.76 8.01
CA TYR A 308 8.27 3.31 8.19
C TYR A 308 8.50 2.58 6.88
N ILE A 309 8.97 1.34 6.99
CA ILE A 309 9.05 0.36 5.91
C ILE A 309 8.18 -0.85 6.27
N CYS A 310 7.38 -1.34 5.32
CA CYS A 310 6.52 -2.50 5.52
C CYS A 310 6.75 -3.55 4.42
N PRO A 311 7.89 -4.24 4.43
CA PRO A 311 8.19 -5.24 3.41
C PRO A 311 7.15 -6.34 3.41
N GLN A 312 6.75 -6.77 2.22
CA GLN A 312 5.79 -7.85 1.98
C GLN A 312 6.49 -9.19 2.15
N ILE A 313 6.63 -9.63 3.41
CA ILE A 313 7.27 -10.91 3.75
C ILE A 313 6.21 -12.02 3.66
N TYR A 314 5.75 -12.26 2.45
CA TYR A 314 4.71 -13.24 2.12
C TYR A 314 5.28 -14.64 1.95
N PHE A 315 6.11 -15.04 2.92
CA PHE A 315 6.83 -16.31 2.93
C PHE A 315 6.50 -17.08 4.21
N GLY A 316 6.41 -18.40 4.10
CA GLY A 316 6.32 -19.26 5.27
C GLY A 316 7.69 -19.47 5.94
N PHE A 317 7.68 -20.14 7.08
CA PHE A 317 8.93 -20.46 7.81
C PHE A 317 9.82 -21.44 7.04
N ASP A 318 9.19 -22.39 6.33
CA ASP A 318 9.88 -23.45 5.58
C ASP A 318 10.11 -23.08 4.10
N ASN A 319 9.92 -21.79 3.72
CA ASN A 319 10.24 -21.32 2.38
C ASN A 319 11.74 -21.53 2.12
N SER A 320 12.08 -22.24 1.05
CA SER A 320 13.47 -22.66 0.79
C SER A 320 14.38 -21.53 0.32
N THR A 321 13.82 -20.41 -0.17
CA THR A 321 14.60 -19.28 -0.68
C THR A 321 14.61 -18.11 0.29
N TYR A 322 13.45 -17.81 0.88
CA TYR A 322 13.25 -16.70 1.81
C TYR A 322 12.49 -17.20 3.05
N PRO A 323 13.14 -17.99 3.93
CA PRO A 323 12.49 -18.38 5.18
C PRO A 323 12.06 -17.16 5.98
N TYR A 324 10.87 -17.21 6.55
CA TYR A 324 10.25 -16.03 7.16
C TYR A 324 11.13 -15.38 8.25
N ALA A 325 11.63 -16.18 9.19
CA ALA A 325 12.37 -15.65 10.34
C ALA A 325 13.65 -14.92 9.90
N GLU A 326 14.43 -15.55 9.03
CA GLU A 326 15.69 -15.00 8.51
C GLU A 326 15.43 -13.76 7.63
N THR A 327 14.31 -13.75 6.91
CA THR A 327 13.93 -12.60 6.08
C THR A 327 13.56 -11.40 6.95
N VAL A 328 12.81 -11.60 8.04
CA VAL A 328 12.49 -10.53 9.01
C VAL A 328 13.76 -9.96 9.64
N GLU A 329 14.67 -10.84 10.08
CA GLU A 329 15.95 -10.43 10.67
C GLU A 329 16.79 -9.60 9.68
N ALA A 330 16.89 -10.07 8.43
CA ALA A 330 17.64 -9.37 7.38
C ALA A 330 17.08 -7.97 7.10
N TRP A 331 15.74 -7.80 7.09
CA TRP A 331 15.13 -6.47 6.95
C TRP A 331 15.40 -5.58 8.16
N SER A 332 15.32 -6.12 9.38
CA SER A 332 15.61 -5.37 10.60
C SER A 332 17.06 -4.90 10.66
N ASP A 333 17.99 -5.76 10.26
CA ASP A 333 19.44 -5.47 10.30
C ASP A 333 19.88 -4.39 9.31
N LEU A 334 19.07 -4.11 8.27
CA LEU A 334 19.35 -3.02 7.33
C LEU A 334 19.07 -1.63 7.91
N ILE A 335 18.27 -1.53 8.96
CA ILE A 335 17.81 -0.24 9.48
C ILE A 335 18.89 0.35 10.38
N GLU A 336 19.46 1.50 9.98
CA GLU A 336 20.44 2.25 10.73
C GLU A 336 19.93 3.62 11.21
N ASN A 337 18.71 4.00 10.80
CA ASN A 337 18.05 5.26 11.15
C ASN A 337 16.79 5.01 12.00
N ASP A 338 15.93 6.03 12.17
CA ASP A 338 14.72 5.95 13.00
C ASP A 338 13.50 5.34 12.30
N VAL A 339 13.67 4.72 11.11
CA VAL A 339 12.59 4.09 10.36
C VAL A 339 12.03 2.90 11.13
N GLN A 340 10.71 2.85 11.29
CA GLN A 340 10.01 1.73 11.94
C GLN A 340 9.81 0.57 10.96
N LEU A 341 9.99 -0.66 11.44
CA LEU A 341 9.73 -1.87 10.66
C LEU A 341 8.35 -2.42 10.98
N TYR A 342 7.47 -2.43 9.98
CA TYR A 342 6.24 -3.20 9.98
C TYR A 342 6.41 -4.39 9.03
N ILE A 343 5.77 -5.51 9.34
CA ILE A 343 5.85 -6.70 8.51
C ILE A 343 4.53 -6.92 7.78
N GLY A 344 4.57 -6.96 6.45
CA GLY A 344 3.45 -7.39 5.62
C GLY A 344 3.27 -8.89 5.70
N LEU A 345 2.07 -9.36 6.05
CA LEU A 345 1.69 -10.75 6.18
C LEU A 345 0.66 -11.13 5.11
N SER A 346 0.60 -12.42 4.76
CA SER A 346 -0.15 -12.93 3.61
C SER A 346 -1.26 -13.92 3.97
N PRO A 347 -2.35 -13.49 4.66
CA PRO A 347 -3.47 -14.38 4.96
C PRO A 347 -4.12 -15.00 3.73
N TYR A 348 -3.95 -14.44 2.54
CA TYR A 348 -4.46 -15.02 1.30
C TYR A 348 -3.86 -16.38 0.94
N LYS A 349 -2.71 -16.74 1.56
CA LYS A 349 -2.07 -18.06 1.37
C LYS A 349 -2.65 -19.15 2.26
N ILE A 350 -3.41 -18.79 3.28
CA ILE A 350 -3.99 -19.76 4.23
C ILE A 350 -4.79 -20.83 3.51
N GLY A 351 -4.55 -22.09 3.85
CA GLY A 351 -5.26 -23.23 3.27
C GLY A 351 -4.87 -23.56 1.83
N THR A 352 -3.84 -22.91 1.28
CA THR A 352 -3.40 -23.11 -0.10
C THR A 352 -1.97 -23.62 -0.20
N GLU A 353 -1.66 -24.15 -1.37
CA GLU A 353 -0.31 -24.54 -1.77
C GLU A 353 0.50 -23.29 -2.17
N ASP A 354 1.70 -23.13 -1.62
CA ASP A 354 2.68 -22.14 -2.07
C ASP A 354 3.67 -22.80 -3.04
N THR A 355 3.36 -22.74 -4.34
CA THR A 355 4.11 -23.46 -5.39
C THR A 355 5.56 -23.00 -5.54
N TYR A 356 5.91 -21.82 -5.03
CA TYR A 356 7.25 -21.24 -5.12
C TYR A 356 8.08 -21.41 -3.85
N ALA A 357 7.51 -22.01 -2.80
CA ALA A 357 8.16 -22.13 -1.50
C ALA A 357 9.14 -23.31 -1.36
N GLY A 358 9.33 -24.13 -2.41
CA GLY A 358 10.20 -25.30 -2.33
C GLY A 358 9.76 -26.30 -1.26
N SER A 359 10.58 -26.52 -0.23
CA SER A 359 10.24 -27.40 0.90
C SER A 359 9.03 -26.93 1.70
N GLY A 360 8.77 -25.63 1.73
CA GLY A 360 7.63 -25.03 2.42
C GLY A 360 6.31 -25.05 1.64
N ARG A 361 6.25 -25.75 0.51
CA ARG A 361 5.11 -25.76 -0.42
C ARG A 361 3.74 -25.98 0.23
N TRP A 362 3.69 -26.85 1.23
CA TRP A 362 2.45 -27.26 1.90
C TRP A 362 2.25 -26.65 3.28
N GLU A 363 3.14 -25.77 3.71
CA GLU A 363 3.11 -25.18 5.05
C GLU A 363 1.78 -24.45 5.32
N TRP A 364 1.36 -23.57 4.41
CA TRP A 364 0.12 -22.82 4.51
C TRP A 364 -1.16 -23.67 4.44
N ALA A 365 -1.09 -24.79 3.73
CA ALA A 365 -2.21 -25.72 3.62
C ALA A 365 -2.41 -26.58 4.88
N ASN A 366 -1.36 -26.80 5.67
CA ASN A 366 -1.36 -27.75 6.78
C ASN A 366 -1.25 -27.11 8.17
N SER A 367 -1.14 -25.79 8.26
CA SER A 367 -1.02 -25.06 9.52
C SER A 367 -2.30 -24.30 9.87
N GLY A 368 -2.52 -24.05 11.17
CA GLY A 368 -3.59 -23.24 11.71
C GLY A 368 -3.10 -22.06 12.57
N ASP A 369 -1.78 -21.81 12.60
CA ASP A 369 -1.17 -20.81 13.49
C ASP A 369 0.02 -20.04 12.88
N ILE A 370 0.19 -20.09 11.55
CA ILE A 370 1.34 -19.43 10.91
C ILE A 370 1.38 -17.94 11.22
N LEU A 371 0.26 -17.23 11.07
CA LEU A 371 0.20 -15.79 11.32
C LEU A 371 0.58 -15.44 12.77
N ALA A 372 0.06 -16.19 13.74
CA ALA A 372 0.39 -16.00 15.14
C ALA A 372 1.90 -16.20 15.40
N ARG A 373 2.46 -17.29 14.89
CA ARG A 373 3.90 -17.55 14.98
C ARG A 373 4.74 -16.50 14.27
N GLN A 374 4.27 -15.98 13.14
CA GLN A 374 4.95 -14.91 12.39
C GLN A 374 4.99 -13.62 13.20
N VAL A 375 3.90 -13.24 13.85
CA VAL A 375 3.88 -12.07 14.74
C VAL A 375 4.82 -12.26 15.93
N ASP A 376 4.78 -13.42 16.60
CA ASP A 376 5.65 -13.72 17.74
C ASP A 376 7.13 -13.75 17.36
N THR A 377 7.47 -14.32 16.21
CA THR A 377 8.84 -14.32 15.69
C THR A 377 9.33 -12.91 15.38
N ALA A 378 8.51 -12.11 14.68
CA ALA A 378 8.88 -10.75 14.30
C ALA A 378 9.11 -9.83 15.51
N ARG A 379 8.44 -10.08 16.63
CA ARG A 379 8.63 -9.34 17.89
C ARG A 379 10.06 -9.40 18.44
N GLN A 380 10.85 -10.38 18.02
CA GLN A 380 12.25 -10.53 18.43
C GLN A 380 13.18 -9.60 17.64
N ALA A 381 12.76 -9.12 16.49
CA ALA A 381 13.55 -8.20 15.66
C ALA A 381 13.61 -6.80 16.31
N GLU A 382 14.80 -6.20 16.34
CA GLU A 382 15.06 -4.95 17.06
C GLU A 382 14.14 -3.80 16.63
N HIS A 383 13.94 -3.64 15.32
CA HIS A 383 13.18 -2.53 14.76
C HIS A 383 11.69 -2.82 14.55
N TYR A 384 11.22 -4.01 14.91
CA TYR A 384 9.82 -4.40 14.72
C TYR A 384 8.86 -3.54 15.55
N LYS A 385 7.87 -2.94 14.89
CA LYS A 385 6.83 -2.10 15.51
C LYS A 385 5.41 -2.50 15.15
N GLY A 386 5.22 -3.54 14.34
CA GLY A 386 3.90 -4.03 14.00
C GLY A 386 3.81 -4.75 12.67
N PHE A 387 2.58 -4.97 12.21
CA PHE A 387 2.30 -5.72 11.00
C PHE A 387 1.10 -5.15 10.23
N SER A 388 0.99 -5.56 8.98
CA SER A 388 -0.19 -5.34 8.14
C SER A 388 -0.60 -6.63 7.45
N LEU A 389 -1.90 -6.88 7.35
CA LEU A 389 -2.47 -8.09 6.72
C LEU A 389 -2.91 -7.80 5.28
N PHE A 390 -2.39 -8.53 4.32
CA PHE A 390 -2.81 -8.42 2.93
C PHE A 390 -3.71 -9.61 2.55
N ARG A 391 -5.00 -9.42 2.44
CA ARG A 391 -5.82 -8.22 2.46
C ARG A 391 -7.20 -8.53 3.06
N TYR A 392 -8.08 -7.54 3.15
CA TYR A 392 -9.36 -7.62 3.85
C TYR A 392 -10.25 -8.81 3.43
N ASP A 393 -10.46 -9.03 2.13
CA ASP A 393 -11.32 -10.10 1.65
C ASP A 393 -10.82 -11.50 2.02
N SER A 394 -9.51 -11.69 2.06
CA SER A 394 -8.89 -12.98 2.42
C SER A 394 -9.15 -13.37 3.88
N VAL A 395 -9.39 -12.39 4.74
CA VAL A 395 -9.67 -12.59 6.17
C VAL A 395 -11.16 -12.66 6.46
N PHE A 396 -11.94 -11.73 5.92
CA PHE A 396 -13.35 -11.55 6.29
C PHE A 396 -14.34 -12.09 5.27
N GLN A 397 -13.91 -12.32 4.04
CA GLN A 397 -14.72 -12.92 2.98
C GLN A 397 -13.96 -14.05 2.25
N PRO A 398 -13.32 -14.99 2.98
CA PRO A 398 -12.55 -16.04 2.36
C PRO A 398 -13.43 -16.97 1.53
N GLN A 399 -12.84 -17.56 0.49
CA GLN A 399 -13.52 -18.59 -0.30
C GLN A 399 -13.94 -19.76 0.58
N SER A 400 -15.06 -20.41 0.24
CA SER A 400 -15.66 -21.48 1.03
C SER A 400 -14.68 -22.62 1.33
N GLY A 401 -13.82 -22.97 0.39
CA GLY A 401 -12.84 -24.06 0.53
C GLY A 401 -11.76 -23.84 1.58
N VAL A 402 -11.48 -22.59 1.96
CA VAL A 402 -10.45 -22.24 2.95
C VAL A 402 -11.02 -21.55 4.20
N LYS A 403 -12.32 -21.35 4.26
CA LYS A 403 -12.97 -20.60 5.33
C LYS A 403 -12.67 -21.15 6.73
N ALA A 404 -12.65 -22.45 6.91
CA ALA A 404 -12.33 -23.07 8.21
C ALA A 404 -10.87 -22.86 8.60
N ALA A 405 -9.95 -23.00 7.65
CA ALA A 405 -8.51 -22.74 7.88
C ALA A 405 -8.25 -21.28 8.22
N VAL A 406 -8.90 -20.34 7.53
CA VAL A 406 -8.81 -18.91 7.85
C VAL A 406 -9.33 -18.61 9.25
N GLN A 407 -10.45 -19.21 9.65
CA GLN A 407 -11.00 -19.01 10.99
C GLN A 407 -10.02 -19.49 12.08
N GLU A 408 -9.41 -20.66 11.89
CA GLU A 408 -8.42 -21.23 12.81
C GLU A 408 -7.19 -20.30 12.93
N GLU A 409 -6.66 -19.83 11.82
CA GLU A 409 -5.53 -18.88 11.80
C GLU A 409 -5.86 -17.56 12.50
N ILE A 410 -7.06 -17.02 12.27
CA ILE A 410 -7.50 -15.76 12.91
C ILE A 410 -7.73 -15.96 14.41
N ASP A 411 -8.28 -17.08 14.84
CA ASP A 411 -8.45 -17.39 16.26
C ASP A 411 -7.08 -17.52 16.95
N SER A 412 -6.11 -18.16 16.30
CA SER A 412 -4.73 -18.23 16.79
C SER A 412 -4.06 -16.86 16.84
N LEU A 413 -4.24 -16.04 15.80
CA LEU A 413 -3.69 -14.68 15.75
C LEU A 413 -4.22 -13.81 16.90
N LYS A 414 -5.52 -13.85 17.16
CA LYS A 414 -6.14 -13.09 18.26
C LYS A 414 -5.55 -13.39 19.64
N GLN A 415 -5.03 -14.60 19.84
CA GLN A 415 -4.45 -14.99 21.13
C GLN A 415 -3.09 -14.33 21.41
N VAL A 416 -2.43 -13.80 20.37
CA VAL A 416 -1.11 -13.16 20.48
C VAL A 416 -1.17 -11.64 20.31
N LEU A 417 -2.35 -11.07 20.01
CA LEU A 417 -2.57 -9.63 19.92
C LEU A 417 -2.92 -9.04 21.27
#